data_705cd6066abac0f81ef85e5309099511
#
_entry.id   705cd6066abac0f81ef85e5309099511
#
_cell.length_a   1.000
_cell.length_b   1.000
_cell.length_c   1.000
_cell.angle_alpha   90.00
_cell.angle_beta   90.00
_cell.angle_gamma   90.00
#
_symmetry.space_group_name_H-M   'P 1'
#
loop_
_entity.id
_entity.type
_entity.pdbx_description
1 polymer ?
#
loop_
_entity_poly.entity_id
_entity_poly.type
_entity_poly.pdbx_seq_one_letter_code
_entity_poly.pdbx_strand_id
1 'polypeptide(L)'
;SLTGGNGNGCVLEPVLGARFRDISFDSRDIFFNGGIDKNDETITFKTAHNLENGQKVFYRNEGNPSLGIGNAYDSTNTITGTLSDGDPYFVRVVNPTTVRIFNTQVDALEGIAGINTVGLATDTAASGIHKFRTETKNTLLSVRILDGGSGYQHRKLRVDPAGISTSYDII
;
A
#
# COMPACT_ATOMS: atom_id res chain seq x y z
N SER A 1 -27.32 0.77 -5.25
CA SER A 1 -28.64 1.03 -5.87
C SER A 1 -28.64 2.44 -6.48
N LEU A 2 -29.31 2.57 -7.60
CA LEU A 2 -29.55 3.87 -8.23
C LEU A 2 -30.91 4.39 -7.75
N THR A 3 -30.91 5.54 -7.12
CA THR A 3 -32.14 6.19 -6.68
C THR A 3 -32.17 7.61 -7.23
N GLY A 4 -33.28 7.99 -7.89
CA GLY A 4 -33.50 9.37 -8.35
C GLY A 4 -34.29 9.45 -9.64
N GLY A 5 -35.28 10.34 -9.66
CA GLY A 5 -36.03 10.74 -10.85
C GLY A 5 -37.04 9.71 -11.36
N ASN A 6 -37.97 10.17 -12.22
CA ASN A 6 -38.97 9.35 -12.90
C ASN A 6 -38.51 8.87 -14.29
N GLY A 7 -37.20 8.92 -14.57
CA GLY A 7 -36.64 8.50 -15.85
C GLY A 7 -36.46 6.99 -15.92
N ASN A 8 -36.58 6.43 -17.11
CA ASN A 8 -36.40 5.02 -17.41
C ASN A 8 -35.20 4.79 -18.34
N GLY A 9 -34.53 3.65 -18.16
CA GLY A 9 -33.56 3.15 -19.15
C GLY A 9 -32.13 3.65 -18.99
N CYS A 10 -31.77 4.33 -17.89
CA CYS A 10 -30.37 4.65 -17.65
C CYS A 10 -29.56 3.39 -17.39
N VAL A 11 -28.58 3.13 -18.22
CA VAL A 11 -27.65 2.00 -18.09
C VAL A 11 -26.26 2.54 -17.71
N LEU A 12 -25.78 2.10 -16.56
CA LEU A 12 -24.48 2.49 -16.05
C LEU A 12 -23.54 1.28 -15.98
N GLU A 13 -22.32 1.48 -16.38
CA GLU A 13 -21.24 0.49 -16.27
C GLU A 13 -20.17 1.00 -15.30
N PRO A 14 -19.88 0.26 -14.20
CA PRO A 14 -18.78 0.61 -13.35
C PRO A 14 -17.44 0.31 -14.04
N VAL A 15 -16.54 1.27 -14.06
CA VAL A 15 -15.17 1.08 -14.51
C VAL A 15 -14.34 0.79 -13.27
N LEU A 16 -13.93 -0.46 -13.13
CA LEU A 16 -13.09 -0.90 -12.01
C LEU A 16 -11.63 -0.92 -12.42
N GLY A 17 -10.75 -0.68 -11.48
CA GLY A 17 -9.32 -0.73 -11.69
C GLY A 17 -8.53 -0.86 -10.40
N ALA A 18 -7.21 -0.80 -10.54
CA ALA A 18 -6.30 -0.78 -9.41
C ALA A 18 -5.96 0.66 -9.02
N ARG A 19 -5.90 0.91 -7.72
CA ARG A 19 -5.28 2.11 -7.16
C ARG A 19 -3.99 1.74 -6.48
N PHE A 20 -2.97 2.55 -6.72
CA PHE A 20 -1.69 2.43 -6.08
C PHE A 20 -1.52 3.55 -5.05
N ARG A 21 -0.91 3.20 -3.91
CA ARG A 21 -0.49 4.17 -2.91
C ARG A 21 0.96 3.88 -2.55
N ASP A 22 1.79 4.91 -2.60
CA ASP A 22 3.18 4.85 -2.22
C ASP A 22 3.35 5.39 -0.79
N ILE A 23 4.11 4.65 0.02
CA ILE A 23 4.45 5.00 1.39
C ILE A 23 5.96 5.07 1.46
N SER A 24 6.50 6.26 1.68
CA SER A 24 7.93 6.50 1.63
C SER A 24 8.61 6.32 2.98
N PHE A 25 9.82 5.79 2.97
CA PHE A 25 10.70 5.72 4.12
C PHE A 25 12.15 6.04 3.71
N ASP A 26 12.95 6.45 4.67
CA ASP A 26 14.39 6.66 4.47
C ASP A 26 15.09 5.31 4.62
N SER A 27 15.95 4.95 3.69
CA SER A 27 16.69 3.68 3.74
C SER A 27 17.89 3.69 4.68
N ARG A 28 18.16 4.83 5.29
CA ARG A 28 19.25 4.96 6.26
C ARG A 28 18.84 4.44 7.63
N ASP A 29 19.83 4.13 8.44
CA ASP A 29 19.66 3.75 9.83
C ASP A 29 18.76 4.75 10.59
N ILE A 30 18.05 4.27 11.59
CA ILE A 30 17.12 5.04 12.41
C ILE A 30 17.76 6.28 13.05
N PHE A 31 19.07 6.24 13.35
CA PHE A 31 19.80 7.38 13.91
C PHE A 31 19.90 8.57 12.95
N PHE A 32 19.67 8.36 11.65
CA PHE A 32 19.75 9.39 10.61
C PHE A 32 18.38 9.93 10.15
N ASN A 33 17.32 9.75 10.79
CA ASN A 33 15.96 10.26 10.54
C ASN A 33 14.86 9.18 10.61
N GLY A 34 15.12 8.12 11.34
CA GLY A 34 14.18 7.01 11.47
C GLY A 34 13.93 6.34 10.12
N GLY A 35 14.40 5.24 9.89
CA GLY A 35 14.22 4.49 8.66
C GLY A 35 14.30 3.03 8.99
N ILE A 36 15.52 2.53 9.05
CA ILE A 36 15.79 1.11 9.27
C ILE A 36 16.37 0.91 10.67
N ASP A 37 15.77 0.01 11.43
CA ASP A 37 16.38 -0.55 12.64
C ASP A 37 16.70 -2.02 12.41
N LYS A 38 17.97 -2.30 12.21
CA LYS A 38 18.50 -3.65 11.97
C LYS A 38 18.48 -4.56 13.21
N ASN A 39 18.41 -3.97 14.40
CA ASN A 39 18.38 -4.77 15.63
C ASN A 39 16.97 -5.31 15.90
N ASP A 40 15.96 -4.49 15.58
CA ASP A 40 14.56 -4.83 15.72
C ASP A 40 13.92 -5.29 14.41
N GLU A 41 14.68 -5.30 13.30
CA GLU A 41 14.22 -5.67 11.96
C GLU A 41 12.99 -4.85 11.53
N THR A 42 13.05 -3.53 11.77
CA THR A 42 11.91 -2.66 11.53
C THR A 42 12.21 -1.56 10.52
N ILE A 43 11.15 -1.16 9.83
CA ILE A 43 11.14 0.00 8.95
C ILE A 43 10.18 1.04 9.54
N THR A 44 10.68 2.24 9.77
CA THR A 44 9.93 3.36 10.35
C THR A 44 9.64 4.43 9.31
N PHE A 45 8.39 4.84 9.23
CA PHE A 45 7.89 5.90 8.35
C PHE A 45 7.76 7.21 9.11
N LYS A 46 7.87 8.33 8.43
CA LYS A 46 7.69 9.68 9.02
C LYS A 46 6.24 9.97 9.44
N THR A 47 5.29 9.29 8.82
CA THR A 47 3.85 9.46 9.07
C THR A 47 3.19 8.10 9.19
N ALA A 48 1.97 8.07 9.71
CA ALA A 48 1.20 6.84 9.82
C ALA A 48 1.05 6.16 8.45
N HIS A 49 1.44 4.89 8.38
CA HIS A 49 1.47 4.13 7.13
C HIS A 49 0.10 3.58 6.73
N ASN A 50 -0.83 3.40 7.67
CA ASN A 50 -2.16 2.81 7.46
C ASN A 50 -2.11 1.47 6.69
N LEU A 51 -1.12 0.64 7.01
CA LEU A 51 -1.00 -0.74 6.53
C LEU A 51 -1.64 -1.68 7.56
N GLU A 52 -2.04 -2.86 7.10
CA GLU A 52 -2.61 -3.92 7.91
C GLU A 52 -1.67 -5.13 7.98
N ASN A 53 -1.82 -5.96 9.02
CA ASN A 53 -1.06 -7.19 9.14
C ASN A 53 -1.34 -8.13 7.96
N GLY A 54 -0.29 -8.69 7.37
CA GLY A 54 -0.38 -9.56 6.20
C GLY A 54 -0.65 -8.81 4.88
N GLN A 55 -0.70 -7.48 4.89
CA GLN A 55 -0.87 -6.71 3.66
C GLN A 55 0.35 -6.84 2.76
N LYS A 56 0.09 -7.10 1.47
CA LYS A 56 1.12 -7.12 0.44
C LYS A 56 1.55 -5.70 0.08
N VAL A 57 2.86 -5.51 0.01
CA VAL A 57 3.51 -4.29 -0.49
C VAL A 57 4.56 -4.67 -1.53
N PHE A 58 4.84 -3.77 -2.46
CA PHE A 58 5.92 -3.92 -3.43
C PHE A 58 7.03 -2.94 -3.06
N TYR A 59 8.22 -3.45 -2.87
CA TYR A 59 9.38 -2.61 -2.58
C TYR A 59 9.81 -1.82 -3.82
N ARG A 60 10.14 -0.54 -3.63
CA ARG A 60 10.64 0.36 -4.68
C ARG A 60 11.84 1.13 -4.15
N ASN A 61 12.99 0.94 -4.78
CA ASN A 61 14.22 1.64 -4.43
C ASN A 61 14.32 3.03 -5.07
N GLU A 62 13.43 3.37 -6.00
CA GLU A 62 13.38 4.66 -6.71
C GLU A 62 14.70 5.01 -7.42
N GLY A 63 15.43 4.01 -7.89
CA GLY A 63 16.73 4.17 -8.56
C GLY A 63 17.92 4.34 -7.63
N ASN A 64 17.70 4.26 -6.30
CA ASN A 64 18.77 4.23 -5.32
C ASN A 64 19.33 2.81 -5.15
N PRO A 65 20.52 2.63 -4.54
CA PRO A 65 20.98 1.32 -4.10
C PRO A 65 19.95 0.67 -3.18
N SER A 66 19.59 -0.58 -3.49
CA SER A 66 18.58 -1.31 -2.72
C SER A 66 19.02 -1.55 -1.29
N LEU A 67 18.04 -1.64 -0.38
CA LEU A 67 18.27 -1.94 1.01
C LEU A 67 18.91 -3.32 1.18
N GLY A 68 19.99 -3.39 1.93
CA GLY A 68 20.67 -4.63 2.26
C GLY A 68 19.82 -5.56 3.11
N ILE A 69 19.96 -6.84 2.88
CA ILE A 69 19.37 -7.89 3.72
C ILE A 69 20.46 -8.85 4.21
N GLY A 70 20.23 -9.41 5.39
CA GLY A 70 21.12 -10.35 6.03
C GLY A 70 20.36 -11.36 6.87
N ASN A 71 21.03 -11.95 7.83
CA ASN A 71 20.35 -12.80 8.80
C ASN A 71 19.58 -11.94 9.78
N ALA A 72 18.31 -12.24 9.98
CA ALA A 72 17.49 -11.52 10.94
C ALA A 72 18.07 -11.62 12.36
N TYR A 73 18.09 -10.49 13.05
CA TYR A 73 18.63 -10.35 14.42
C TYR A 73 20.12 -10.68 14.56
N ASP A 74 20.87 -10.58 13.46
CA ASP A 74 22.32 -10.72 13.48
C ASP A 74 22.99 -9.38 13.81
N SER A 75 23.57 -9.29 14.98
CA SER A 75 24.29 -8.08 15.44
C SER A 75 25.51 -7.74 14.59
N THR A 76 26.01 -8.70 13.81
CA THR A 76 27.18 -8.49 12.92
C THR A 76 26.82 -7.70 11.67
N ASN A 77 25.52 -7.57 11.37
CA ASN A 77 25.02 -6.84 10.19
C ASN A 77 25.63 -7.34 8.88
N THR A 78 25.86 -8.65 8.77
CA THR A 78 26.43 -9.24 7.55
C THR A 78 25.42 -9.19 6.43
N ILE A 79 25.72 -8.44 5.36
CA ILE A 79 24.88 -8.34 4.18
C ILE A 79 25.03 -9.61 3.35
N THR A 80 23.91 -10.31 3.10
CA THR A 80 23.87 -11.51 2.26
C THR A 80 23.19 -11.27 0.93
N GLY A 81 22.54 -10.12 0.77
CA GLY A 81 21.81 -9.73 -0.45
C GLY A 81 21.17 -8.35 -0.31
N THR A 82 20.26 -8.05 -1.21
CA THR A 82 19.48 -6.81 -1.19
C THR A 82 18.01 -7.08 -1.51
N LEU A 83 17.11 -6.20 -1.05
CA LEU A 83 15.73 -6.21 -1.51
C LEU A 83 15.69 -5.94 -3.01
N SER A 84 14.91 -6.71 -3.75
CA SER A 84 14.75 -6.51 -5.20
C SER A 84 13.68 -5.46 -5.49
N ASP A 85 13.99 -4.51 -6.37
CA ASP A 85 13.01 -3.51 -6.80
C ASP A 85 11.84 -4.17 -7.53
N GLY A 86 10.62 -3.87 -7.09
CA GLY A 86 9.39 -4.45 -7.61
C GLY A 86 8.95 -5.75 -6.96
N ASP A 87 9.76 -6.37 -6.12
CA ASP A 87 9.38 -7.60 -5.44
C ASP A 87 8.33 -7.38 -4.34
N PRO A 88 7.42 -8.36 -4.17
CA PRO A 88 6.40 -8.31 -3.13
C PRO A 88 6.95 -8.75 -1.77
N TYR A 89 6.55 -8.04 -0.74
CA TYR A 89 6.74 -8.39 0.66
C TYR A 89 5.42 -8.28 1.40
N PHE A 90 5.35 -8.84 2.60
CA PHE A 90 4.17 -8.79 3.45
C PHE A 90 4.53 -8.13 4.77
N VAL A 91 3.67 -7.24 5.25
CA VAL A 91 3.98 -6.44 6.43
C VAL A 91 3.34 -6.98 7.70
N ARG A 92 4.05 -6.84 8.80
CA ARG A 92 3.53 -6.93 10.16
C ARG A 92 3.62 -5.55 10.79
N VAL A 93 2.49 -5.02 11.23
CA VAL A 93 2.40 -3.74 11.91
C VAL A 93 2.92 -3.87 13.33
N VAL A 94 3.92 -3.07 13.69
CA VAL A 94 4.45 -2.94 15.03
C VAL A 94 3.73 -1.81 15.77
N ASN A 95 3.59 -0.67 15.10
CA ASN A 95 2.84 0.49 15.55
C ASN A 95 2.40 1.34 14.34
N PRO A 96 1.66 2.44 14.49
CA PRO A 96 1.16 3.22 13.36
C PRO A 96 2.21 3.72 12.36
N THR A 97 3.48 3.81 12.77
CA THR A 97 4.58 4.29 11.91
C THR A 97 5.65 3.24 11.64
N THR A 98 5.55 2.03 12.20
CA THR A 98 6.64 1.04 12.13
C THR A 98 6.11 -0.33 11.73
N VAL A 99 6.82 -0.99 10.82
CA VAL A 99 6.49 -2.34 10.35
C VAL A 99 7.71 -3.25 10.34
N ARG A 100 7.46 -4.57 10.35
CA ARG A 100 8.40 -5.62 9.89
C ARG A 100 7.94 -6.15 8.55
N ILE A 101 8.85 -6.70 7.76
CA ILE A 101 8.54 -7.33 6.48
C ILE A 101 8.88 -8.80 6.46
N PHE A 102 8.12 -9.55 5.68
CA PHE A 102 8.20 -11.00 5.55
C PHE A 102 8.09 -11.40 4.08
N ASN A 103 8.63 -12.56 3.73
CA ASN A 103 8.52 -13.10 2.38
C ASN A 103 7.15 -13.72 2.09
N THR A 104 6.40 -14.13 3.14
CA THR A 104 5.08 -14.73 2.99
C THR A 104 4.02 -14.02 3.85
N GLN A 105 2.77 -14.12 3.41
CA GLN A 105 1.64 -13.56 4.16
C GLN A 105 1.41 -14.29 5.48
N VAL A 106 1.61 -15.61 5.47
CA VAL A 106 1.41 -16.44 6.67
C VAL A 106 2.37 -16.01 7.77
N ASP A 107 3.65 -15.87 7.46
CA ASP A 107 4.67 -15.44 8.42
C ASP A 107 4.37 -14.03 8.96
N ALA A 108 3.92 -13.12 8.10
CA ALA A 108 3.52 -11.77 8.52
C ALA A 108 2.30 -11.78 9.45
N LEU A 109 1.35 -12.69 9.26
CA LEU A 109 0.18 -12.83 10.12
C LEU A 109 0.51 -13.49 11.46
N GLU A 110 1.37 -14.50 11.45
CA GLU A 110 1.87 -15.14 12.67
C GLU A 110 2.70 -14.17 13.51
N GLY A 111 3.52 -13.36 12.85
CA GLY A 111 4.22 -12.23 13.43
C GLY A 111 5.22 -12.60 14.53
N ILE A 112 5.75 -13.82 14.49
CA ILE A 112 6.76 -14.27 15.46
C ILE A 112 8.07 -13.59 15.11
N ALA A 113 8.54 -12.72 16.00
CA ALA A 113 9.83 -12.05 15.84
C ALA A 113 10.96 -13.08 15.76
N GLY A 114 11.85 -12.92 14.78
CA GLY A 114 12.97 -13.82 14.55
C GLY A 114 12.68 -15.06 13.72
N ILE A 115 11.42 -15.36 13.41
CA ILE A 115 11.06 -16.47 12.54
C ILE A 115 10.59 -15.92 11.20
N ASN A 116 11.30 -16.24 10.12
CA ASN A 116 10.98 -15.85 8.74
C ASN A 116 10.84 -14.33 8.48
N THR A 117 11.24 -13.48 9.46
CA THR A 117 11.36 -12.04 9.24
C THR A 117 12.48 -11.80 8.23
N VAL A 118 12.27 -10.88 7.30
CA VAL A 118 13.35 -10.43 6.41
C VAL A 118 14.37 -9.67 7.28
N GLY A 119 15.56 -10.22 7.40
CA GLY A 119 16.65 -9.57 8.12
C GLY A 119 17.09 -8.30 7.38
N LEU A 120 17.02 -7.18 8.04
CA LEU A 120 17.42 -5.89 7.48
C LEU A 120 18.88 -5.62 7.82
N ALA A 121 19.66 -5.25 6.83
CA ALA A 121 21.03 -4.84 7.00
C ALA A 121 21.20 -3.42 6.51
N THR A 122 21.71 -2.55 7.35
CA THR A 122 22.10 -1.21 6.93
C THR A 122 23.43 -1.28 6.22
N ASP A 123 23.42 -0.96 4.93
CA ASP A 123 24.64 -0.73 4.17
C ASP A 123 24.92 0.77 4.12
N THR A 124 26.18 1.14 4.23
CA THR A 124 26.61 2.52 4.00
C THR A 124 26.32 2.99 2.58
N ALA A 125 26.10 2.06 1.65
CA ALA A 125 25.67 2.35 0.28
C ALA A 125 24.16 2.58 0.15
N ALA A 126 23.33 2.04 1.06
CA ALA A 126 21.90 2.28 1.03
C ALA A 126 21.64 3.75 1.38
N SER A 127 21.05 4.48 0.45
CA SER A 127 20.79 5.92 0.60
C SER A 127 19.51 6.31 -0.12
N GLY A 128 18.89 7.38 0.36
CA GLY A 128 17.74 7.97 -0.28
C GLY A 128 16.41 7.47 0.26
N ILE A 129 15.37 7.93 -0.41
CA ILE A 129 13.99 7.61 -0.06
C ILE A 129 13.55 6.41 -0.89
N HIS A 130 13.15 5.36 -0.21
CA HIS A 130 12.53 4.17 -0.78
C HIS A 130 11.03 4.19 -0.51
N LYS A 131 10.29 3.28 -1.14
CA LYS A 131 8.84 3.21 -0.99
C LYS A 131 8.35 1.79 -0.86
N PHE A 132 7.23 1.65 -0.16
CA PHE A 132 6.33 0.53 -0.33
C PHE A 132 5.12 0.98 -1.13
N ARG A 133 4.86 0.28 -2.22
CA ARG A 133 3.67 0.46 -3.04
C ARG A 133 2.62 -0.57 -2.69
N THR A 134 1.43 -0.10 -2.33
CA THR A 134 0.26 -0.96 -2.16
C THR A 134 -0.61 -0.92 -3.40
N GLU A 135 -1.32 -2.00 -3.67
CA GLU A 135 -2.32 -2.08 -4.73
C GLU A 135 -3.68 -2.43 -4.13
N THR A 136 -4.67 -1.61 -4.37
CA THR A 136 -6.07 -1.93 -4.08
C THR A 136 -6.78 -2.22 -5.39
N LYS A 137 -7.16 -3.49 -5.59
CA LYS A 137 -7.89 -3.94 -6.78
C LYS A 137 -9.38 -3.66 -6.65
N ASN A 138 -10.07 -3.71 -7.79
CA ASN A 138 -11.54 -3.53 -7.87
C ASN A 138 -12.04 -2.21 -7.26
N THR A 139 -11.21 -1.18 -7.31
CA THR A 139 -11.62 0.16 -6.90
C THR A 139 -12.48 0.77 -8.01
N LEU A 140 -13.63 1.33 -7.65
CA LEU A 140 -14.44 2.09 -8.59
C LEU A 140 -13.66 3.34 -9.01
N LEU A 141 -13.21 3.38 -10.25
CA LEU A 141 -12.47 4.53 -10.82
C LEU A 141 -13.41 5.57 -11.41
N SER A 142 -14.45 5.09 -12.10
CA SER A 142 -15.47 5.94 -12.71
C SER A 142 -16.74 5.11 -13.00
N VAL A 143 -17.79 5.82 -13.37
CA VAL A 143 -19.02 5.20 -13.89
C VAL A 143 -19.21 5.71 -15.30
N ARG A 144 -19.35 4.80 -16.27
CA ARG A 144 -19.64 5.14 -17.65
C ARG A 144 -21.14 5.02 -17.90
N ILE A 145 -21.72 6.05 -18.46
CA ILE A 145 -23.10 6.02 -18.90
C ILE A 145 -23.12 5.34 -20.27
N LEU A 146 -23.73 4.16 -20.36
CA LEU A 146 -23.92 3.43 -21.63
C LEU A 146 -25.17 3.91 -22.34
N ASP A 147 -26.23 4.19 -21.58
CA ASP A 147 -27.46 4.78 -22.07
C ASP A 147 -27.96 5.78 -21.01
N GLY A 148 -28.15 7.02 -21.41
CA GLY A 148 -28.65 8.07 -20.53
C GLY A 148 -30.14 7.92 -20.20
N GLY A 149 -30.83 7.05 -20.92
CA GLY A 149 -32.27 6.89 -20.76
C GLY A 149 -33.07 8.13 -21.19
N SER A 150 -34.35 8.17 -20.83
CA SER A 150 -35.22 9.29 -21.11
C SER A 150 -36.12 9.66 -19.92
N GLY A 151 -36.66 10.88 -19.93
CA GLY A 151 -37.60 11.32 -18.89
C GLY A 151 -36.94 11.85 -17.60
N TYR A 152 -35.62 12.05 -17.59
CA TYR A 152 -34.96 12.69 -16.47
C TYR A 152 -35.19 14.19 -16.50
N GLN A 153 -35.95 14.69 -15.54
CA GLN A 153 -36.10 16.13 -15.34
C GLN A 153 -35.02 16.60 -14.35
N HIS A 154 -34.04 17.36 -14.79
CA HIS A 154 -33.06 18.16 -14.00
C HIS A 154 -32.84 17.76 -12.52
N ARG A 155 -32.82 16.47 -12.22
CA ARG A 155 -32.62 15.94 -10.87
C ARG A 155 -31.24 15.32 -10.74
N LYS A 156 -30.65 15.51 -9.57
CA LYS A 156 -29.35 14.91 -9.25
C LYS A 156 -29.41 13.39 -9.30
N LEU A 157 -28.57 12.77 -10.11
CA LEU A 157 -28.33 11.33 -10.04
C LEU A 157 -27.49 11.05 -8.79
N ARG A 158 -28.01 10.25 -7.89
CA ARG A 158 -27.27 9.82 -6.70
C ARG A 158 -26.78 8.39 -6.91
N VAL A 159 -25.46 8.21 -6.92
CA VAL A 159 -24.81 6.90 -6.90
C VAL A 159 -24.39 6.63 -5.46
N ASP A 160 -24.96 5.60 -4.86
CA ASP A 160 -24.65 5.18 -3.49
C ASP A 160 -23.84 3.86 -3.54
N PRO A 161 -22.51 3.90 -3.64
CA PRO A 161 -21.70 2.71 -3.47
C PRO A 161 -21.50 2.48 -1.98
N ALA A 162 -22.13 1.43 -1.42
CA ALA A 162 -21.83 0.88 -0.10
C ALA A 162 -21.44 1.92 0.97
N GLY A 163 -22.28 2.93 1.21
CA GLY A 163 -22.09 3.89 2.29
C GLY A 163 -21.32 5.16 1.95
N ILE A 164 -20.88 5.37 0.71
CA ILE A 164 -20.32 6.65 0.25
C ILE A 164 -21.35 7.31 -0.68
N SER A 165 -21.98 8.37 -0.19
CA SER A 165 -22.94 9.15 -0.97
C SER A 165 -22.20 10.25 -1.77
N THR A 166 -22.08 10.05 -3.08
CA THR A 166 -21.63 11.12 -3.99
C THR A 166 -22.78 11.56 -4.88
N SER A 167 -23.09 12.83 -4.88
CA SER A 167 -24.11 13.41 -5.76
C SER A 167 -23.43 14.08 -6.95
N TYR A 168 -23.86 13.76 -8.15
CA TYR A 168 -23.42 14.43 -9.37
C TYR A 168 -24.59 15.18 -9.98
N ASP A 169 -24.33 16.42 -10.40
CA ASP A 169 -25.28 17.19 -11.23
C ASP A 169 -25.08 16.77 -12.68
N ILE A 170 -26.12 16.25 -13.31
CA ILE A 170 -26.12 16.00 -14.75
C ILE A 170 -26.71 17.27 -15.40
N ILE A 171 -25.88 17.96 -16.14
CA ILE A 171 -26.27 19.11 -16.95
C ILE A 171 -26.88 18.61 -18.27
#